data_44d1aa6b0a484c4af37e498d36c6135b
#
_entry.id   44d1aa6b0a484c4af37e498d36c6135b
#
_cell.length_a   1.000
_cell.length_b   1.000
_cell.length_c   1.000
_cell.angle_alpha   90.00
_cell.angle_beta   90.00
_cell.angle_gamma   90.00
#
_symmetry.space_group_name_H-M   'P 1'
#
loop_
_entity.id
_entity.type
_entity.pdbx_description
1 polymer ?
#
loop_
_entity_poly.entity_id
_entity_poly.type
_entity_poly.pdbx_seq_one_letter_code
_entity_poly.pdbx_strand_id
1 'polypeptide(L)'
;AEGTQGHLTGIAIDHFGLAGENPQVWALGVKEVWKVAKPLDRVIHTMGWPLRGGRKYREFGGSFIYPMGEDMITIGMVVGLDYRDVELSVHDLLQELKTHRFVRRLLVGGERIGWGAKTIPEGGFVALPRRLHAPGLLLTGDGAGLVNVPALKGIHYAIESGRLAAEAAVEALKPGRTPWTPGALASYDESLRRTYVWKDLEKVRNMRQAFGHGFLLGGAMAGAMTASFGKFPPGNAETERDTEHELFRTKRSGRYPAPDGKLTFDKLSSVYLSGNKTRDDAPNHIRVRTDVPPEIGLLWERMCPAQVYEVSEDGGETTVEVTPSNCVQCGAITAKGGRLTPPEGGSGPEYTLT
;
A
#
# COMPACT_ATOMS: atom_id res chain seq x y z
N ALA A 1 6.38 0.58 15.98
CA ALA A 1 6.34 1.13 14.61
C ALA A 1 7.07 0.19 13.67
N GLU A 2 6.34 -0.48 12.79
CA GLU A 2 6.90 -1.45 11.83
C GLU A 2 6.68 -1.01 10.38
N GLY A 3 6.18 0.21 10.17
CA GLY A 3 5.71 0.67 8.88
C GLY A 3 4.42 -0.02 8.47
N THR A 4 4.18 -0.08 7.17
CA THR A 4 2.98 -0.71 6.62
C THR A 4 3.06 -2.24 6.76
N GLN A 5 1.97 -2.88 7.15
CA GLN A 5 1.87 -4.33 7.32
C GLN A 5 3.01 -4.97 8.13
N GLY A 6 3.31 -4.40 9.30
CA GLY A 6 4.29 -4.97 10.22
C GLY A 6 3.90 -6.37 10.70
N HIS A 7 4.88 -7.19 11.03
CA HIS A 7 4.66 -8.57 11.43
C HIS A 7 4.01 -8.72 12.81
N LEU A 8 4.30 -7.82 13.74
CA LEU A 8 3.76 -7.86 15.11
C LEU A 8 2.48 -7.05 15.26
N THR A 9 2.28 -6.01 14.45
CA THR A 9 1.13 -5.10 14.57
C THR A 9 -0.20 -5.85 14.41
N GLY A 10 -0.35 -6.68 13.37
CA GLY A 10 -1.56 -7.47 13.16
C GLY A 10 -1.82 -8.45 14.31
N ILE A 11 -0.79 -9.15 14.76
CA ILE A 11 -0.86 -10.07 15.90
C ILE A 11 -1.30 -9.33 17.16
N ALA A 12 -0.75 -8.14 17.40
CA ALA A 12 -1.11 -7.33 18.57
C ALA A 12 -2.55 -6.81 18.50
N ILE A 13 -3.02 -6.39 17.33
CA ILE A 13 -4.40 -5.95 17.11
C ILE A 13 -5.37 -7.10 17.45
N ASP A 14 -5.10 -8.30 16.95
CA ASP A 14 -5.92 -9.48 17.20
C ASP A 14 -5.86 -9.92 18.67
N HIS A 15 -4.65 -10.02 19.24
CA HIS A 15 -4.42 -10.48 20.60
C HIS A 15 -5.10 -9.58 21.66
N PHE A 16 -5.04 -8.27 21.49
CA PHE A 16 -5.61 -7.29 22.43
C PHE A 16 -7.01 -6.80 22.04
N GLY A 17 -7.61 -7.33 20.97
CA GLY A 17 -8.95 -6.93 20.51
C GLY A 17 -9.04 -5.45 20.12
N LEU A 18 -8.03 -4.93 19.43
CA LEU A 18 -7.92 -3.51 19.10
C LEU A 18 -8.55 -3.15 17.75
N ALA A 19 -9.09 -4.09 16.99
CA ALA A 19 -9.62 -3.86 15.64
C ALA A 19 -10.60 -2.66 15.61
N GLY A 20 -10.50 -1.86 14.55
CA GLY A 20 -11.37 -0.72 14.28
C GLY A 20 -12.81 -1.12 13.94
N GLU A 21 -13.61 -0.14 13.52
CA GLU A 21 -14.98 -0.37 13.05
C GLU A 21 -14.96 -1.09 11.70
N ASN A 22 -14.08 -0.66 10.81
CA ASN A 22 -13.88 -1.26 9.50
C ASN A 22 -12.57 -2.07 9.44
N PRO A 23 -12.47 -3.08 8.55
CA PRO A 23 -11.20 -3.71 8.24
C PRO A 23 -10.24 -2.71 7.61
N GLN A 24 -8.93 -2.91 7.82
CA GLN A 24 -7.93 -2.21 7.04
C GLN A 24 -7.97 -2.73 5.60
N VAL A 25 -7.93 -1.81 4.64
CA VAL A 25 -7.74 -2.09 3.22
C VAL A 25 -6.41 -1.50 2.77
N TRP A 26 -5.86 -2.04 1.71
CA TRP A 26 -4.50 -1.75 1.31
C TRP A 26 -4.43 -1.26 -0.13
N ALA A 27 -3.43 -0.46 -0.44
CA ALA A 27 -3.02 -0.21 -1.82
C ALA A 27 -1.61 -0.73 -2.05
N LEU A 28 -1.32 -1.12 -3.28
CA LEU A 28 0.03 -1.43 -3.73
C LEU A 28 0.57 -0.25 -4.53
N GLY A 29 1.69 0.29 -4.07
CA GLY A 29 2.50 1.24 -4.80
C GLY A 29 3.68 0.54 -5.49
N VAL A 30 3.89 0.86 -6.76
CA VAL A 30 5.11 0.51 -7.52
C VAL A 30 5.73 1.80 -8.03
N LYS A 31 7.02 1.97 -7.83
CA LYS A 31 7.73 3.19 -8.24
C LYS A 31 9.05 2.91 -8.92
N GLU A 32 9.47 3.85 -9.73
CA GLU A 32 10.78 3.90 -10.39
C GLU A 32 11.48 5.21 -10.09
N VAL A 33 12.79 5.20 -10.02
CA VAL A 33 13.64 6.40 -9.99
C VAL A 33 14.37 6.51 -11.30
N TRP A 34 14.35 7.70 -11.86
CA TRP A 34 14.93 8.00 -13.16
C TRP A 34 15.89 9.19 -13.06
N LYS A 35 17.06 9.07 -13.65
CA LYS A 35 17.84 10.23 -14.10
C LYS A 35 17.18 10.79 -15.34
N VAL A 36 17.01 12.11 -15.39
CA VAL A 36 16.27 12.78 -16.48
C VAL A 36 17.10 13.88 -17.12
N ALA A 37 16.91 14.06 -18.42
CA ALA A 37 17.64 15.08 -19.17
C ALA A 37 17.23 16.52 -18.79
N LYS A 38 16.03 16.69 -18.22
CA LYS A 38 15.50 17.99 -17.79
C LYS A 38 14.93 17.88 -16.39
N PRO A 39 15.33 18.75 -15.46
CA PRO A 39 14.80 18.75 -14.10
C PRO A 39 13.30 19.02 -14.11
N LEU A 40 12.61 18.45 -13.11
CA LEU A 40 11.20 18.71 -12.83
C LEU A 40 11.13 19.74 -11.70
N ASP A 41 10.36 20.81 -11.88
CA ASP A 41 10.21 21.92 -10.95
C ASP A 41 8.95 21.84 -10.06
N ARG A 42 8.19 20.77 -10.20
CA ARG A 42 6.89 20.60 -9.52
C ARG A 42 6.56 19.16 -9.21
N VAL A 43 5.68 18.98 -8.24
CA VAL A 43 5.04 17.70 -7.95
C VAL A 43 3.83 17.53 -8.87
N ILE A 44 3.66 16.34 -9.44
CA ILE A 44 2.55 15.98 -10.30
C ILE A 44 1.83 14.78 -9.69
N HIS A 45 0.53 14.91 -9.51
CA HIS A 45 -0.37 13.82 -9.20
C HIS A 45 -1.36 13.62 -10.32
N THR A 46 -1.66 12.37 -10.66
CA THR A 46 -2.78 12.03 -11.54
C THR A 46 -3.72 11.07 -10.84
N MET A 47 -4.99 11.07 -11.24
CA MET A 47 -5.99 10.12 -10.79
C MET A 47 -6.74 9.58 -12.00
N GLY A 48 -7.16 8.31 -11.95
CA GLY A 48 -7.86 7.65 -13.05
C GLY A 48 -6.90 6.96 -14.02
N TRP A 49 -6.91 7.34 -15.30
CA TRP A 49 -6.14 6.62 -16.32
C TRP A 49 -4.69 6.34 -15.89
N PRO A 50 -4.18 5.10 -16.09
CA PRO A 50 -4.72 3.97 -16.86
C PRO A 50 -5.75 3.10 -16.11
N LEU A 51 -6.20 3.48 -14.93
CA LEU A 51 -7.28 2.81 -14.21
C LEU A 51 -8.64 3.05 -14.89
N ARG A 52 -9.55 2.08 -14.75
CA ARG A 52 -10.91 2.16 -15.28
C ARG A 52 -11.85 2.77 -14.24
N GLY A 53 -12.49 3.86 -14.57
CA GLY A 53 -13.32 4.65 -13.65
C GLY A 53 -14.69 4.05 -13.30
N GLY A 54 -15.05 2.88 -13.84
CA GLY A 54 -16.37 2.29 -13.63
C GLY A 54 -16.50 1.56 -12.29
N ARG A 55 -17.65 1.74 -11.61
CA ARG A 55 -18.00 1.05 -10.35
C ARG A 55 -17.75 -0.47 -10.39
N LYS A 56 -18.01 -1.10 -11.54
CA LYS A 56 -17.82 -2.54 -11.76
C LYS A 56 -16.39 -3.00 -11.41
N TYR A 57 -15.40 -2.17 -11.72
CA TYR A 57 -13.99 -2.54 -11.61
C TYR A 57 -13.41 -2.31 -10.22
N ARG A 58 -13.94 -1.34 -9.47
CA ARG A 58 -13.43 -0.87 -8.17
C ARG A 58 -11.94 -0.47 -8.22
N GLU A 59 -11.48 0.05 -9.35
CA GLU A 59 -10.11 0.50 -9.51
C GLU A 59 -9.96 1.92 -8.96
N PHE A 60 -9.40 2.02 -7.79
CA PHE A 60 -9.06 3.30 -7.15
C PHE A 60 -7.55 3.47 -7.12
N GLY A 61 -7.08 4.67 -7.40
CA GLY A 61 -5.66 4.98 -7.36
C GLY A 61 -5.26 6.07 -8.31
N GLY A 62 -3.96 6.21 -8.50
CA GLY A 62 -3.38 7.22 -9.36
C GLY A 62 -1.87 7.15 -9.38
N SER A 63 -1.24 8.17 -9.97
CA SER A 63 0.20 8.25 -10.05
C SER A 63 0.74 9.48 -9.35
N PHE A 64 2.02 9.42 -9.03
CA PHE A 64 2.80 10.55 -8.57
C PHE A 64 4.09 10.66 -9.36
N ILE A 65 4.57 11.90 -9.57
CA ILE A 65 5.87 12.20 -10.16
C ILE A 65 6.46 13.33 -9.34
N TYR A 66 7.61 13.07 -8.68
CA TYR A 66 8.28 14.01 -7.78
C TYR A 66 9.71 14.27 -8.24
N PRO A 67 10.19 15.51 -8.16
CA PRO A 67 11.61 15.80 -8.31
C PRO A 67 12.40 15.19 -7.14
N MET A 68 13.58 14.66 -7.45
CA MET A 68 14.55 14.14 -6.49
C MET A 68 15.93 14.75 -6.79
N GLY A 69 16.20 15.95 -6.22
CA GLY A 69 17.40 16.70 -6.56
C GLY A 69 17.32 17.36 -7.94
N GLU A 70 18.47 17.56 -8.58
CA GLU A 70 18.58 18.38 -9.80
C GLU A 70 18.28 17.59 -11.08
N ASP A 71 18.65 16.31 -11.14
CA ASP A 71 18.63 15.50 -12.35
C ASP A 71 17.81 14.20 -12.20
N MET A 72 17.07 14.04 -11.09
CA MET A 72 16.30 12.83 -10.84
C MET A 72 14.84 13.13 -10.59
N ILE A 73 14.00 12.16 -10.96
CA ILE A 73 12.58 12.10 -10.58
C ILE A 73 12.23 10.70 -10.07
N THR A 74 11.25 10.65 -9.17
CA THR A 74 10.56 9.40 -8.87
C THR A 74 9.17 9.43 -9.49
N ILE A 75 8.79 8.32 -10.14
CA ILE A 75 7.47 8.11 -10.71
C ILE A 75 6.88 6.82 -10.15
N GLY A 76 5.62 6.85 -9.74
CA GLY A 76 4.96 5.66 -9.23
C GLY A 76 3.48 5.61 -9.54
N MET A 77 2.94 4.41 -9.46
CA MET A 77 1.52 4.08 -9.58
C MET A 77 1.06 3.42 -8.29
N VAL A 78 -0.03 3.90 -7.71
CA VAL A 78 -0.63 3.35 -6.48
C VAL A 78 -2.04 2.90 -6.79
N VAL A 79 -2.38 1.67 -6.42
CA VAL A 79 -3.70 1.08 -6.71
C VAL A 79 -4.22 0.36 -5.48
N GLY A 80 -5.43 0.70 -5.06
CA GLY A 80 -6.15 -0.02 -4.00
C GLY A 80 -6.33 -1.48 -4.36
N LEU A 81 -6.06 -2.39 -3.42
CA LEU A 81 -6.13 -3.83 -3.65
C LEU A 81 -7.56 -4.39 -3.58
N ASP A 82 -8.56 -3.55 -3.39
CA ASP A 82 -9.99 -3.90 -3.45
C ASP A 82 -10.55 -4.02 -4.89
N TYR A 83 -9.70 -3.98 -5.92
CA TYR A 83 -10.10 -4.20 -7.30
C TYR A 83 -10.58 -5.64 -7.55
N ARG A 84 -11.40 -5.83 -8.59
CA ARG A 84 -12.11 -7.08 -8.89
C ARG A 84 -11.58 -7.83 -10.11
N ASP A 85 -10.83 -7.16 -10.98
CA ASP A 85 -10.30 -7.79 -12.20
C ASP A 85 -8.98 -8.50 -11.92
N VAL A 86 -8.97 -9.83 -11.98
CA VAL A 86 -7.79 -10.66 -11.72
C VAL A 86 -6.63 -10.40 -12.70
N GLU A 87 -6.89 -9.75 -13.83
CA GLU A 87 -5.84 -9.40 -14.80
C GLU A 87 -5.16 -8.05 -14.54
N LEU A 88 -5.51 -7.37 -13.43
CA LEU A 88 -4.89 -6.10 -13.10
C LEU A 88 -3.49 -6.31 -12.51
N SER A 89 -2.50 -5.65 -13.12
CA SER A 89 -1.12 -5.61 -12.66
C SER A 89 -0.69 -4.16 -12.42
N VAL A 90 -0.34 -3.83 -11.18
CA VAL A 90 0.10 -2.47 -10.83
C VAL A 90 1.43 -2.13 -11.49
N HIS A 91 2.33 -3.12 -11.62
CA HIS A 91 3.57 -2.95 -12.36
C HIS A 91 3.30 -2.53 -13.80
N ASP A 92 2.45 -3.29 -14.51
CA ASP A 92 2.16 -3.03 -15.92
C ASP A 92 1.35 -1.75 -16.13
N LEU A 93 0.52 -1.35 -15.15
CA LEU A 93 -0.13 -0.03 -15.15
C LEU A 93 0.89 1.11 -15.09
N LEU A 94 1.97 0.97 -14.32
CA LEU A 94 3.06 1.94 -14.33
C LEU A 94 3.75 2.00 -15.69
N GLN A 95 3.95 0.83 -16.34
CA GLN A 95 4.51 0.79 -17.70
C GLN A 95 3.56 1.48 -18.69
N GLU A 96 2.26 1.21 -18.61
CA GLU A 96 1.23 1.86 -19.44
C GLU A 96 1.21 3.38 -19.22
N LEU A 97 1.26 3.85 -17.97
CA LEU A 97 1.33 5.27 -17.62
C LEU A 97 2.52 5.97 -18.32
N LYS A 98 3.68 5.33 -18.37
CA LYS A 98 4.87 5.89 -19.01
C LYS A 98 4.72 6.09 -20.52
N THR A 99 3.83 5.36 -21.18
CA THR A 99 3.53 5.56 -22.61
C THR A 99 2.74 6.82 -22.90
N HIS A 100 2.07 7.39 -21.89
CA HIS A 100 1.31 8.63 -22.06
C HIS A 100 2.20 9.77 -22.53
N ARG A 101 1.77 10.50 -23.55
CA ARG A 101 2.57 11.54 -24.23
C ARG A 101 3.24 12.53 -23.25
N PHE A 102 2.54 12.95 -22.23
CA PHE A 102 3.10 13.86 -21.22
C PHE A 102 4.19 13.20 -20.39
N VAL A 103 3.93 12.01 -19.83
CA VAL A 103 4.88 11.29 -18.98
C VAL A 103 6.11 10.86 -19.77
N ARG A 104 5.91 10.32 -20.98
CA ARG A 104 7.00 9.94 -21.90
C ARG A 104 8.00 11.08 -22.14
N ARG A 105 7.51 12.32 -22.29
CA ARG A 105 8.37 13.50 -22.50
C ARG A 105 9.29 13.81 -21.32
N LEU A 106 8.90 13.43 -20.11
CA LEU A 106 9.73 13.60 -18.91
C LEU A 106 10.85 12.57 -18.85
N LEU A 107 10.63 11.37 -19.41
CA LEU A 107 11.50 10.21 -19.27
C LEU A 107 12.42 9.96 -20.48
N VAL A 108 12.02 10.40 -21.67
CA VAL A 108 12.82 10.17 -22.89
C VAL A 108 14.20 10.80 -22.78
N GLY A 109 15.23 9.98 -23.09
CA GLY A 109 16.63 10.35 -22.93
C GLY A 109 17.17 10.23 -21.51
N GLY A 110 16.32 9.78 -20.59
CA GLY A 110 16.71 9.45 -19.22
C GLY A 110 17.07 7.98 -19.02
N GLU A 111 17.47 7.64 -17.82
CA GLU A 111 17.88 6.31 -17.40
C GLU A 111 17.14 5.89 -16.14
N ARG A 112 16.55 4.70 -16.11
CA ARG A 112 15.96 4.12 -14.91
C ARG A 112 17.05 3.58 -14.00
N ILE A 113 17.18 4.12 -12.80
CA ILE A 113 18.26 3.79 -11.85
C ILE A 113 17.77 3.14 -10.56
N GLY A 114 16.46 3.07 -10.31
CA GLY A 114 15.90 2.43 -9.14
C GLY A 114 14.46 1.98 -9.36
N TRP A 115 14.05 0.98 -8.57
CA TRP A 115 12.70 0.46 -8.55
C TRP A 115 12.34 -0.06 -7.16
N GLY A 116 11.09 0.06 -6.78
CA GLY A 116 10.60 -0.48 -5.53
C GLY A 116 9.09 -0.64 -5.50
N ALA A 117 8.62 -1.47 -4.58
CA ALA A 117 7.20 -1.69 -4.36
C ALA A 117 6.89 -1.85 -2.87
N LYS A 118 5.78 -1.27 -2.42
CA LYS A 118 5.28 -1.44 -1.05
C LYS A 118 3.78 -1.19 -0.99
N THR A 119 3.09 -1.91 -0.10
CA THR A 119 1.71 -1.58 0.26
C THR A 119 1.65 -0.39 1.19
N ILE A 120 0.52 0.30 1.19
CA ILE A 120 0.17 1.36 2.13
C ILE A 120 -1.24 1.12 2.68
N PRO A 121 -1.52 1.50 3.94
CA PRO A 121 -2.87 1.38 4.50
C PRO A 121 -3.80 2.44 3.91
N GLU A 122 -4.97 2.02 3.42
CA GLU A 122 -5.98 2.89 2.81
C GLU A 122 -7.36 2.83 3.49
N GLY A 123 -7.52 2.10 4.58
CA GLY A 123 -8.79 2.02 5.31
C GLY A 123 -9.23 3.36 5.92
N GLY A 124 -8.29 4.27 6.12
CA GLY A 124 -8.54 5.60 6.67
C GLY A 124 -8.97 5.58 8.12
N PHE A 125 -9.62 6.66 8.56
CA PHE A 125 -9.98 6.92 9.96
C PHE A 125 -10.79 5.79 10.62
N VAL A 126 -11.76 5.22 9.91
CA VAL A 126 -12.66 4.19 10.43
C VAL A 126 -12.03 2.80 10.57
N ALA A 127 -10.87 2.60 9.94
CA ALA A 127 -10.08 1.38 10.07
C ALA A 127 -8.97 1.48 11.15
N LEU A 128 -8.81 2.66 11.79
CA LEU A 128 -7.88 2.81 12.89
C LEU A 128 -8.25 1.88 14.04
N PRO A 129 -7.29 1.27 14.74
CA PRO A 129 -7.56 0.54 15.97
C PRO A 129 -8.35 1.38 16.96
N ARG A 130 -9.32 0.77 17.65
CA ARG A 130 -10.17 1.46 18.66
C ARG A 130 -9.35 2.10 19.77
N ARG A 131 -8.20 1.48 20.06
CA ARG A 131 -7.17 1.98 20.97
C ARG A 131 -5.82 1.74 20.32
N LEU A 132 -4.93 2.71 20.44
CA LEU A 132 -3.57 2.64 19.90
C LEU A 132 -2.55 2.20 20.96
N HIS A 133 -3.06 1.75 22.11
CA HIS A 133 -2.26 1.21 23.21
C HIS A 133 -2.85 -0.09 23.76
N ALA A 134 -1.97 -0.88 24.34
CA ALA A 134 -2.29 -2.03 25.19
C ALA A 134 -1.21 -2.16 26.27
N PRO A 135 -1.32 -3.07 27.24
CA PRO A 135 -0.28 -3.27 28.24
C PRO A 135 1.09 -3.51 27.57
N GLY A 136 2.04 -2.59 27.81
CA GLY A 136 3.39 -2.63 27.23
C GLY A 136 3.47 -2.34 25.74
N LEU A 137 2.41 -1.89 25.08
CA LEU A 137 2.35 -1.69 23.62
C LEU A 137 1.80 -0.30 23.25
N LEU A 138 2.44 0.31 22.26
CA LEU A 138 1.95 1.52 21.57
C LEU A 138 2.02 1.29 20.05
N LEU A 139 0.95 1.60 19.32
CA LEU A 139 0.88 1.55 17.87
C LEU A 139 1.03 2.95 17.28
N THR A 140 1.95 3.14 16.33
CA THR A 140 2.28 4.45 15.76
C THR A 140 2.42 4.39 14.23
N GLY A 141 2.25 5.54 13.58
CA GLY A 141 2.51 5.71 12.15
C GLY A 141 1.65 4.80 11.27
N ASP A 142 2.23 4.35 10.17
CA ASP A 142 1.55 3.50 9.17
C ASP A 142 1.10 2.15 9.76
N GLY A 143 1.84 1.61 10.74
CA GLY A 143 1.44 0.40 11.45
C GLY A 143 0.08 0.56 12.16
N ALA A 144 -0.21 1.76 12.65
CA ALA A 144 -1.51 2.10 13.22
C ALA A 144 -2.54 2.53 12.16
N GLY A 145 -2.17 2.66 10.90
CA GLY A 145 -3.04 3.18 9.83
C GLY A 145 -3.16 4.70 9.79
N LEU A 146 -2.26 5.43 10.43
CA LEU A 146 -2.27 6.90 10.49
C LEU A 146 -1.80 7.50 9.17
N VAL A 147 -2.61 7.36 8.12
CA VAL A 147 -2.34 7.86 6.77
C VAL A 147 -3.54 8.65 6.25
N ASN A 148 -3.28 9.85 5.76
CA ASN A 148 -4.29 10.64 5.04
C ASN A 148 -4.30 10.20 3.58
N VAL A 149 -5.18 9.29 3.24
CA VAL A 149 -5.28 8.67 1.91
C VAL A 149 -5.53 9.71 0.81
N PRO A 150 -6.52 10.62 0.92
CA PRO A 150 -6.76 11.65 -0.11
C PRO A 150 -5.57 12.58 -0.33
N ALA A 151 -4.83 12.91 0.72
CA ALA A 151 -3.66 13.78 0.63
C ALA A 151 -2.37 13.03 0.25
N LEU A 152 -2.37 11.70 0.24
CA LEU A 152 -1.20 10.85 0.06
C LEU A 152 -0.08 11.18 1.05
N LYS A 153 -0.42 11.42 2.31
CA LYS A 153 0.50 11.88 3.35
C LYS A 153 0.35 11.05 4.63
N GLY A 154 1.49 10.64 5.19
CA GLY A 154 1.56 9.89 6.45
C GLY A 154 2.78 10.27 7.30
N ILE A 155 3.87 10.77 6.68
CA ILE A 155 5.16 10.98 7.35
C ILE A 155 5.03 11.87 8.61
N HIS A 156 4.37 13.02 8.49
CA HIS A 156 4.19 13.95 9.62
C HIS A 156 3.28 13.36 10.71
N TYR A 157 2.32 12.48 10.36
CA TYR A 157 1.50 11.77 11.34
C TYR A 157 2.32 10.69 12.07
N ALA A 158 3.21 9.99 11.32
CA ALA A 158 4.13 9.03 11.92
C ALA A 158 5.09 9.70 12.92
N ILE A 159 5.63 10.86 12.56
CA ILE A 159 6.52 11.67 13.44
C ILE A 159 5.75 12.08 14.71
N GLU A 160 4.57 12.69 14.56
CA GLU A 160 3.79 13.19 15.70
C GLU A 160 3.31 12.05 16.60
N SER A 161 2.79 10.97 16.05
CA SER A 161 2.38 9.80 16.84
C SER A 161 3.56 9.13 17.54
N GLY A 162 4.73 9.07 16.89
CA GLY A 162 5.96 8.57 17.51
C GLY A 162 6.44 9.43 18.68
N ARG A 163 6.37 10.75 18.53
CA ARG A 163 6.71 11.72 19.61
C ARG A 163 5.81 11.52 20.83
N LEU A 164 4.48 11.48 20.62
CA LEU A 164 3.51 11.28 21.71
C LEU A 164 3.63 9.90 22.36
N ALA A 165 3.92 8.87 21.56
CA ALA A 165 4.18 7.53 22.09
C ALA A 165 5.41 7.49 23.00
N ALA A 166 6.49 8.18 22.61
CA ALA A 166 7.69 8.30 23.43
C ALA A 166 7.40 9.02 24.75
N GLU A 167 6.65 10.13 24.73
CA GLU A 167 6.24 10.85 25.93
C GLU A 167 5.42 9.99 26.89
N ALA A 168 4.44 9.24 26.35
CA ALA A 168 3.63 8.32 27.17
C ALA A 168 4.47 7.16 27.75
N ALA A 169 5.41 6.62 26.96
CA ALA A 169 6.30 5.57 27.42
C ALA A 169 7.22 6.06 28.57
N VAL A 170 7.83 7.23 28.41
CA VAL A 170 8.68 7.84 29.45
C VAL A 170 7.87 8.06 30.73
N GLU A 171 6.66 8.56 30.63
CA GLU A 171 5.81 8.77 31.80
C GLU A 171 5.44 7.46 32.50
N ALA A 172 5.12 6.42 31.73
CA ALA A 172 4.74 5.12 32.26
C ALA A 172 5.93 4.33 32.88
N LEU A 173 7.17 4.70 32.54
CA LEU A 173 8.40 4.08 33.06
C LEU A 173 8.98 4.81 34.28
N LYS A 174 8.34 5.86 34.78
CA LYS A 174 8.80 6.55 35.99
C LYS A 174 8.78 5.62 37.22
N PRO A 175 9.63 5.87 38.20
CA PRO A 175 9.66 5.08 39.43
C PRO A 175 8.26 4.93 40.07
N GLY A 176 7.91 3.72 40.46
CA GLY A 176 6.61 3.41 41.04
C GLY A 176 5.47 3.21 40.04
N ARG A 177 5.71 3.36 38.73
CA ARG A 177 4.78 3.05 37.66
C ARG A 177 5.16 1.80 36.90
N THR A 178 4.23 1.22 36.18
CA THR A 178 4.48 0.05 35.32
C THR A 178 3.65 0.15 34.03
N PRO A 179 4.29 0.08 32.84
CA PRO A 179 3.58 0.16 31.56
C PRO A 179 2.77 -1.10 31.23
N TRP A 180 2.93 -2.17 32.00
CA TRP A 180 2.31 -3.47 31.76
C TRP A 180 0.88 -3.58 32.32
N THR A 181 0.40 -2.59 33.07
CA THR A 181 -0.96 -2.58 33.60
C THR A 181 -1.95 -2.03 32.58
N PRO A 182 -3.20 -2.55 32.57
CA PRO A 182 -4.24 -1.98 31.70
C PRO A 182 -4.41 -0.47 31.93
N GLY A 183 -4.44 0.29 30.84
CA GLY A 183 -4.61 1.74 30.88
C GLY A 183 -3.36 2.57 31.21
N ALA A 184 -2.23 1.96 31.57
CA ALA A 184 -1.00 2.70 31.89
C ALA A 184 -0.50 3.61 30.76
N LEU A 185 -0.81 3.28 29.53
CA LEU A 185 -0.42 4.01 28.32
C LEU A 185 -1.58 4.77 27.66
N ALA A 186 -2.74 4.89 28.32
CA ALA A 186 -3.95 5.54 27.77
C ALA A 186 -3.74 7.02 27.41
N SER A 187 -2.83 7.70 28.11
CA SER A 187 -2.46 9.09 27.84
C SER A 187 -1.98 9.32 26.39
N TYR A 188 -1.45 8.29 25.74
CA TYR A 188 -1.07 8.36 24.33
C TYR A 188 -2.29 8.59 23.43
N ASP A 189 -3.34 7.76 23.57
CA ASP A 189 -4.57 7.92 22.79
C ASP A 189 -5.22 9.28 23.03
N GLU A 190 -5.31 9.69 24.32
CA GLU A 190 -5.89 10.97 24.68
C GLU A 190 -5.13 12.15 24.06
N SER A 191 -3.80 12.08 24.08
CA SER A 191 -2.95 13.12 23.51
C SER A 191 -3.11 13.16 21.97
N LEU A 192 -3.06 12.01 21.30
CA LEU A 192 -3.19 11.93 19.84
C LEU A 192 -4.55 12.45 19.35
N ARG A 193 -5.64 12.12 20.05
CA ARG A 193 -7.02 12.59 19.72
C ARG A 193 -7.16 14.11 19.79
N ARG A 194 -6.32 14.81 20.53
CA ARG A 194 -6.31 16.27 20.64
C ARG A 194 -5.50 16.96 19.54
N THR A 195 -4.68 16.22 18.80
CA THR A 195 -3.80 16.75 17.74
C THR A 195 -4.52 17.03 16.44
N TYR A 196 -3.80 17.68 15.54
CA TYR A 196 -4.20 17.86 14.15
C TYR A 196 -4.29 16.52 13.40
N VAL A 197 -3.49 15.51 13.77
CA VAL A 197 -3.50 14.18 13.15
C VAL A 197 -4.91 13.57 13.18
N TRP A 198 -5.50 13.54 14.37
CA TRP A 198 -6.85 12.97 14.55
C TRP A 198 -7.92 13.76 13.78
N LYS A 199 -7.87 15.08 13.90
CA LYS A 199 -8.82 15.99 13.23
C LYS A 199 -8.75 15.92 11.71
N ASP A 200 -7.55 15.83 11.16
CA ASP A 200 -7.34 15.72 9.72
C ASP A 200 -7.84 14.38 9.17
N LEU A 201 -7.58 13.28 9.89
CA LEU A 201 -8.07 11.96 9.50
C LEU A 201 -9.60 11.85 9.60
N GLU A 202 -10.20 12.39 10.67
CA GLU A 202 -11.64 12.44 10.83
C GLU A 202 -12.34 13.25 9.73
N LYS A 203 -11.75 14.36 9.32
CA LYS A 203 -12.25 15.22 8.25
C LYS A 203 -12.35 14.50 6.90
N VAL A 204 -11.45 13.55 6.62
CA VAL A 204 -11.42 12.82 5.35
C VAL A 204 -11.94 11.39 5.45
N ARG A 205 -12.57 11.02 6.57
CA ARG A 205 -12.90 9.66 6.97
C ARG A 205 -13.64 8.80 5.94
N ASN A 206 -14.50 9.40 5.11
CA ASN A 206 -15.31 8.70 4.12
C ASN A 206 -14.82 8.93 2.66
N MET A 207 -13.73 9.68 2.45
CA MET A 207 -13.33 10.05 1.08
C MET A 207 -12.89 8.85 0.26
N ARG A 208 -12.15 7.91 0.85
CA ARG A 208 -11.71 6.69 0.15
C ARG A 208 -12.91 5.83 -0.27
N GLN A 209 -13.86 5.64 0.64
CA GLN A 209 -15.05 4.82 0.44
C GLN A 209 -15.98 5.38 -0.65
N ALA A 210 -16.02 6.70 -0.84
CA ALA A 210 -16.82 7.33 -1.88
C ALA A 210 -16.46 6.81 -3.29
N PHE A 211 -15.20 6.48 -3.54
CA PHE A 211 -14.74 5.97 -4.83
C PHE A 211 -15.20 4.53 -5.13
N GLY A 212 -15.74 3.81 -4.16
CA GLY A 212 -16.48 2.56 -4.40
C GLY A 212 -17.71 2.75 -5.32
N HIS A 213 -18.21 3.98 -5.45
CA HIS A 213 -19.28 4.34 -6.39
C HIS A 213 -18.77 4.69 -7.81
N GLY A 214 -17.48 4.49 -8.07
CA GLY A 214 -16.81 4.84 -9.32
C GLY A 214 -16.24 6.25 -9.32
N PHE A 215 -15.41 6.56 -10.32
CA PHE A 215 -14.58 7.75 -10.34
C PHE A 215 -15.36 9.07 -10.31
N LEU A 216 -16.40 9.21 -11.17
CA LEU A 216 -17.12 10.48 -11.30
C LEU A 216 -17.99 10.79 -10.08
N LEU A 217 -18.79 9.81 -9.64
CA LEU A 217 -19.66 10.00 -8.47
C LEU A 217 -18.84 10.09 -7.20
N GLY A 218 -17.82 9.23 -7.04
CA GLY A 218 -16.89 9.29 -5.92
C GLY A 218 -16.16 10.62 -5.83
N GLY A 219 -15.72 11.17 -6.95
CA GLY A 219 -15.08 12.49 -7.01
C GLY A 219 -16.03 13.63 -6.61
N ALA A 220 -17.29 13.59 -7.07
CA ALA A 220 -18.30 14.56 -6.67
C ALA A 220 -18.59 14.49 -5.15
N MET A 221 -18.71 13.27 -4.61
CA MET A 221 -18.90 13.06 -3.17
C MET A 221 -17.69 13.56 -2.36
N ALA A 222 -16.47 13.25 -2.79
CA ALA A 222 -15.23 13.74 -2.14
C ALA A 222 -15.15 15.27 -2.17
N GLY A 223 -15.59 15.90 -3.27
CA GLY A 223 -15.73 17.36 -3.38
C GLY A 223 -16.71 17.94 -2.36
N ALA A 224 -17.88 17.31 -2.21
CA ALA A 224 -18.86 17.70 -1.20
C ALA A 224 -18.35 17.52 0.24
N MET A 225 -17.60 16.44 0.50
CA MET A 225 -16.92 16.22 1.80
C MET A 225 -15.90 17.31 2.07
N THR A 226 -15.12 17.70 1.07
CA THR A 226 -14.14 18.79 1.20
C THR A 226 -14.83 20.12 1.50
N ALA A 227 -15.88 20.48 0.76
CA ALA A 227 -16.63 21.70 0.95
C ALA A 227 -17.33 21.78 2.31
N SER A 228 -17.76 20.63 2.86
CA SER A 228 -18.40 20.53 4.17
C SER A 228 -17.42 20.35 5.34
N PHE A 229 -16.11 20.39 5.08
CA PHE A 229 -15.07 20.11 6.07
C PHE A 229 -15.25 18.73 6.78
N GLY A 230 -15.67 17.72 6.01
CA GLY A 230 -15.90 16.37 6.50
C GLY A 230 -17.23 16.15 7.26
N LYS A 231 -18.11 17.14 7.31
CA LYS A 231 -19.41 17.00 7.98
C LYS A 231 -20.43 16.19 7.18
N PHE A 232 -20.26 16.14 5.86
CA PHE A 232 -21.11 15.36 4.94
C PHE A 232 -20.27 14.24 4.29
N PRO A 233 -20.81 13.01 4.12
CA PRO A 233 -22.04 12.52 4.75
C PRO A 233 -21.86 12.34 6.27
N PRO A 234 -22.92 12.37 7.07
CA PRO A 234 -22.83 12.02 8.49
C PRO A 234 -22.54 10.53 8.64
N GLY A 235 -21.92 10.17 9.77
CA GLY A 235 -21.56 8.77 10.07
C GLY A 235 -20.31 8.28 9.36
N ASN A 236 -20.09 6.98 9.44
CA ASN A 236 -18.94 6.27 8.89
C ASN A 236 -19.41 5.32 7.78
N ALA A 237 -18.75 5.37 6.63
CA ALA A 237 -19.04 4.45 5.54
C ALA A 237 -18.38 3.08 5.81
N GLU A 238 -19.12 2.01 5.56
CA GLU A 238 -18.62 0.64 5.68
C GLU A 238 -17.62 0.31 4.57
N THR A 239 -16.69 -0.59 4.88
CA THR A 239 -15.68 -1.10 3.96
C THR A 239 -15.62 -2.61 4.06
N GLU A 240 -15.60 -3.29 2.93
CA GLU A 240 -15.35 -4.73 2.81
C GLU A 240 -13.83 -4.99 2.76
N ARG A 241 -13.42 -6.19 3.16
CA ARG A 241 -12.01 -6.61 3.04
C ARG A 241 -11.59 -6.76 1.58
N ASP A 242 -10.31 -6.61 1.30
CA ASP A 242 -9.75 -6.79 -0.05
C ASP A 242 -9.97 -8.21 -0.62
N THR A 243 -10.25 -9.19 0.22
CA THR A 243 -10.53 -10.58 -0.14
C THR A 243 -12.01 -10.92 -0.32
N GLU A 244 -12.93 -10.01 0.01
CA GLU A 244 -14.39 -10.29 0.04
C GLU A 244 -15.10 -9.91 -1.27
N HIS A 245 -14.36 -9.34 -2.23
CA HIS A 245 -14.94 -8.90 -3.50
C HIS A 245 -15.07 -10.07 -4.49
N GLU A 246 -16.21 -10.13 -5.16
CA GLU A 246 -16.42 -11.04 -6.30
C GLU A 246 -15.41 -10.71 -7.42
N LEU A 247 -14.62 -11.70 -7.80
CA LEU A 247 -13.60 -11.56 -8.84
C LEU A 247 -14.18 -11.84 -10.22
N PHE A 248 -13.60 -11.25 -11.24
CA PHE A 248 -13.88 -11.55 -12.63
C PHE A 248 -12.63 -11.37 -13.48
N ARG A 249 -12.62 -11.98 -14.66
CA ARG A 249 -11.52 -11.89 -15.62
C ARG A 249 -11.91 -11.03 -16.81
N THR A 250 -10.99 -10.16 -17.23
CA THR A 250 -11.08 -9.43 -18.51
C THR A 250 -9.91 -9.84 -19.42
N LYS A 251 -9.76 -9.16 -20.56
CA LYS A 251 -8.60 -9.33 -21.44
C LYS A 251 -7.60 -8.17 -21.27
N ARG A 252 -7.44 -7.68 -20.03
CA ARG A 252 -6.59 -6.51 -19.76
C ARG A 252 -5.11 -6.78 -19.99
N SER A 253 -4.62 -7.94 -19.58
CA SER A 253 -3.20 -8.31 -19.70
C SER A 253 -2.68 -8.23 -21.13
N GLY A 254 -3.49 -8.53 -22.13
CA GLY A 254 -3.13 -8.40 -23.54
C GLY A 254 -3.04 -6.96 -24.07
N ARG A 255 -3.31 -5.95 -23.23
CA ARG A 255 -3.25 -4.53 -23.60
C ARG A 255 -2.06 -3.79 -22.99
N TYR A 256 -1.36 -4.42 -22.04
CA TYR A 256 -0.19 -3.80 -21.44
C TYR A 256 0.95 -3.67 -22.48
N PRO A 257 1.76 -2.59 -22.42
CA PRO A 257 2.86 -2.42 -23.33
C PRO A 257 3.92 -3.50 -23.12
N ALA A 258 4.45 -4.04 -24.22
CA ALA A 258 5.59 -4.94 -24.12
C ALA A 258 6.82 -4.20 -23.57
N PRO A 259 7.66 -4.86 -22.78
CA PRO A 259 8.93 -4.29 -22.32
C PRO A 259 9.85 -3.99 -23.51
N ASP A 260 10.38 -2.76 -23.59
CA ASP A 260 11.33 -2.34 -24.62
C ASP A 260 12.76 -2.12 -24.06
N GLY A 261 12.94 -2.27 -22.74
CA GLY A 261 14.21 -2.07 -22.06
C GLY A 261 14.71 -0.62 -22.01
N LYS A 262 13.88 0.35 -22.46
CA LYS A 262 14.23 1.77 -22.52
C LYS A 262 13.23 2.64 -21.76
N LEU A 263 11.95 2.47 -22.05
CA LEU A 263 10.86 3.17 -21.39
C LEU A 263 10.02 2.21 -20.56
N THR A 264 9.78 1.01 -21.06
CA THR A 264 8.99 -0.04 -20.41
C THR A 264 9.87 -1.23 -20.08
N PHE A 265 9.60 -1.84 -18.91
CA PHE A 265 10.43 -2.90 -18.36
C PHE A 265 9.57 -4.04 -17.80
N ASP A 266 10.12 -5.25 -17.81
CA ASP A 266 9.54 -6.41 -17.17
C ASP A 266 9.73 -6.40 -15.63
N LYS A 267 9.05 -7.33 -14.95
CA LYS A 267 9.12 -7.45 -13.49
C LYS A 267 10.49 -7.86 -12.99
N LEU A 268 11.17 -8.81 -13.69
CA LEU A 268 12.47 -9.34 -13.24
C LEU A 268 13.58 -8.31 -13.33
N SER A 269 13.67 -7.58 -14.44
CA SER A 269 14.62 -6.46 -14.55
C SER A 269 14.36 -5.35 -13.53
N SER A 270 13.14 -5.23 -13.08
CA SER A 270 12.75 -4.28 -12.02
C SER A 270 13.17 -4.77 -10.64
N VAL A 271 12.97 -6.05 -10.32
CA VAL A 271 13.46 -6.67 -9.07
C VAL A 271 14.98 -6.54 -8.95
N TYR A 272 15.72 -6.74 -10.03
CA TYR A 272 17.16 -6.53 -10.03
C TYR A 272 17.57 -5.15 -9.55
N LEU A 273 16.86 -4.09 -9.98
CA LEU A 273 17.14 -2.71 -9.55
C LEU A 273 16.72 -2.40 -8.10
N SER A 274 15.97 -3.27 -7.44
CA SER A 274 15.66 -3.12 -6.02
C SER A 274 16.83 -3.52 -5.12
N GLY A 275 17.89 -4.09 -5.69
CA GLY A 275 19.00 -4.67 -4.93
C GLY A 275 18.57 -5.86 -4.07
N ASN A 276 17.50 -6.57 -4.47
CA ASN A 276 16.96 -7.67 -3.69
C ASN A 276 18.01 -8.75 -3.47
N LYS A 277 18.20 -9.11 -2.21
CA LYS A 277 19.09 -10.19 -1.78
C LYS A 277 18.29 -11.25 -1.07
N THR A 278 18.63 -12.50 -1.34
CA THR A 278 18.01 -13.63 -0.66
C THR A 278 19.08 -14.58 -0.14
N ARG A 279 18.71 -15.31 0.88
CA ARG A 279 19.48 -16.44 1.38
C ARG A 279 18.74 -17.70 0.92
N ASP A 280 19.34 -18.46 0.03
CA ASP A 280 18.70 -19.65 -0.57
C ASP A 280 18.51 -20.77 0.46
N ASP A 281 19.30 -20.77 1.53
CA ASP A 281 19.20 -21.68 2.68
C ASP A 281 18.18 -21.24 3.74
N ALA A 282 17.60 -20.04 3.60
CA ALA A 282 16.63 -19.53 4.56
C ALA A 282 15.24 -20.17 4.38
N PRO A 283 14.47 -20.36 5.46
CA PRO A 283 13.10 -20.82 5.36
C PRO A 283 12.25 -19.89 4.52
N ASN A 284 11.39 -20.43 3.66
CA ASN A 284 10.46 -19.64 2.89
C ASN A 284 9.57 -18.79 3.82
N HIS A 285 9.58 -17.47 3.63
CA HIS A 285 8.80 -16.52 4.42
C HIS A 285 7.39 -16.28 3.86
N ILE A 286 7.06 -16.82 2.69
CA ILE A 286 5.76 -16.70 2.04
C ILE A 286 4.88 -17.88 2.45
N ARG A 287 3.72 -17.60 3.01
CA ARG A 287 2.75 -18.60 3.46
C ARG A 287 1.49 -18.47 2.62
N VAL A 288 1.38 -19.30 1.61
CA VAL A 288 0.23 -19.42 0.72
C VAL A 288 -0.11 -20.91 0.52
N ARG A 289 -1.36 -21.18 0.18
CA ARG A 289 -1.72 -22.48 -0.40
C ARG A 289 -1.38 -22.44 -1.88
N THR A 290 -0.88 -23.53 -2.42
CA THR A 290 -0.53 -23.64 -3.85
C THR A 290 -1.64 -24.27 -4.67
N ASP A 291 -2.57 -24.98 -4.02
CA ASP A 291 -3.79 -25.58 -4.56
C ASP A 291 -4.97 -24.60 -4.44
N VAL A 292 -4.99 -23.56 -5.24
CA VAL A 292 -6.03 -22.53 -5.21
C VAL A 292 -6.83 -22.49 -6.51
N PRO A 293 -8.07 -21.93 -6.49
CA PRO A 293 -8.82 -21.70 -7.72
C PRO A 293 -7.99 -20.93 -8.76
N PRO A 294 -8.15 -21.21 -10.07
CA PRO A 294 -7.39 -20.57 -11.14
C PRO A 294 -7.41 -19.04 -11.07
N GLU A 295 -8.55 -18.45 -10.72
CA GLU A 295 -8.71 -17.00 -10.59
C GLU A 295 -7.84 -16.42 -9.46
N ILE A 296 -7.65 -17.15 -8.38
CA ILE A 296 -6.80 -16.72 -7.25
C ILE A 296 -5.33 -16.81 -7.63
N GLY A 297 -4.92 -17.91 -8.28
CA GLY A 297 -3.56 -18.05 -8.81
C GLY A 297 -3.22 -16.91 -9.77
N LEU A 298 -4.09 -16.66 -10.75
CA LEU A 298 -3.92 -15.59 -11.72
C LEU A 298 -3.90 -14.20 -11.04
N LEU A 299 -4.77 -13.96 -10.05
CA LEU A 299 -4.76 -12.74 -9.27
C LEU A 299 -3.41 -12.51 -8.61
N TRP A 300 -2.82 -13.52 -7.98
CA TRP A 300 -1.52 -13.40 -7.32
C TRP A 300 -0.39 -13.17 -8.32
N GLU A 301 -0.39 -13.90 -9.45
CA GLU A 301 0.59 -13.71 -10.53
C GLU A 301 0.56 -12.27 -11.06
N ARG A 302 -0.62 -11.73 -11.34
CA ARG A 302 -0.79 -10.38 -11.89
C ARG A 302 -0.50 -9.29 -10.86
N MET A 303 -1.04 -9.45 -9.64
CA MET A 303 -0.85 -8.51 -8.53
C MET A 303 0.62 -8.36 -8.14
N CYS A 304 1.36 -9.47 -8.10
CA CYS A 304 2.75 -9.45 -7.65
C CYS A 304 3.63 -8.61 -8.58
N PRO A 305 4.27 -7.54 -8.09
CA PRO A 305 5.10 -6.68 -8.92
C PRO A 305 6.49 -7.26 -9.19
N ALA A 306 6.82 -8.40 -8.54
CA ALA A 306 8.15 -8.99 -8.50
C ALA A 306 8.20 -10.43 -9.06
N GLN A 307 7.13 -10.89 -9.72
CA GLN A 307 7.06 -12.23 -10.33
C GLN A 307 7.44 -13.36 -9.35
N VAL A 308 6.80 -13.34 -8.17
CA VAL A 308 6.98 -14.38 -7.14
C VAL A 308 6.09 -15.57 -7.41
N TYR A 309 4.93 -15.37 -8.00
CA TYR A 309 3.90 -16.38 -8.26
C TYR A 309 3.79 -16.61 -9.75
N GLU A 310 3.82 -17.87 -10.17
CA GLU A 310 3.61 -18.31 -11.54
C GLU A 310 2.57 -19.42 -11.55
N VAL A 311 1.56 -19.29 -12.41
CA VAL A 311 0.46 -20.25 -12.52
C VAL A 311 0.82 -21.28 -13.57
N SER A 312 0.77 -22.55 -13.20
CA SER A 312 0.83 -23.67 -14.13
C SER A 312 -0.49 -24.46 -14.13
N GLU A 313 -0.92 -24.88 -15.30
CA GLU A 313 -2.09 -25.74 -15.48
C GLU A 313 -1.62 -27.07 -16.07
N ASP A 314 -1.80 -28.16 -15.34
CA ASP A 314 -1.52 -29.51 -15.80
C ASP A 314 -2.70 -30.44 -15.50
N GLY A 315 -3.20 -31.16 -16.52
CA GLY A 315 -4.29 -32.13 -16.38
C GLY A 315 -5.62 -31.57 -15.85
N GLY A 316 -5.81 -30.21 -15.86
CA GLY A 316 -6.98 -29.54 -15.33
C GLY A 316 -6.85 -29.11 -13.85
N GLU A 317 -5.72 -29.38 -13.24
CA GLU A 317 -5.35 -28.86 -11.92
C GLU A 317 -4.51 -27.58 -12.07
N THR A 318 -4.83 -26.58 -11.27
CA THR A 318 -4.08 -25.34 -11.23
C THR A 318 -3.15 -25.36 -10.02
N THR A 319 -1.87 -25.18 -10.26
CA THR A 319 -0.87 -25.02 -9.21
C THR A 319 -0.18 -23.67 -9.32
N VAL A 320 0.21 -23.13 -8.17
CA VAL A 320 0.98 -21.88 -8.10
C VAL A 320 2.40 -22.20 -7.67
N GLU A 321 3.34 -21.98 -8.56
CA GLU A 321 4.76 -22.00 -8.22
C GLU A 321 5.14 -20.72 -7.49
N VAL A 322 5.98 -20.84 -6.46
CA VAL A 322 6.40 -19.70 -5.64
C VAL A 322 7.91 -19.58 -5.68
N THR A 323 8.40 -18.42 -6.14
CA THR A 323 9.81 -18.08 -6.19
C THR A 323 10.15 -17.04 -5.10
N PRO A 324 10.46 -17.45 -3.85
CA PRO A 324 10.66 -16.52 -2.74
C PRO A 324 11.83 -15.56 -2.94
N SER A 325 12.82 -15.95 -3.75
CA SER A 325 13.99 -15.12 -4.07
C SER A 325 13.65 -13.82 -4.79
N ASN A 326 12.52 -13.77 -5.50
CA ASN A 326 12.06 -12.54 -6.14
C ASN A 326 11.30 -11.61 -5.18
N CYS A 327 10.94 -12.07 -3.98
CA CYS A 327 10.05 -11.33 -3.08
C CYS A 327 10.73 -10.08 -2.50
N VAL A 328 10.24 -8.92 -2.85
CA VAL A 328 10.65 -7.60 -2.31
C VAL A 328 9.86 -7.20 -1.06
N GLN A 329 9.14 -8.12 -0.44
CA GLN A 329 8.41 -7.93 0.81
C GLN A 329 7.44 -6.74 0.77
N CYS A 330 6.80 -6.51 -0.36
CA CYS A 330 5.85 -5.39 -0.54
C CYS A 330 4.59 -5.52 0.32
N GLY A 331 4.22 -6.73 0.75
CA GLY A 331 3.05 -7.00 1.58
C GLY A 331 1.75 -7.26 0.82
N ALA A 332 1.70 -7.14 -0.50
CA ALA A 332 0.47 -7.27 -1.28
C ALA A 332 -0.25 -8.62 -1.08
N ILE A 333 0.49 -9.71 -0.95
CA ILE A 333 -0.07 -11.05 -0.75
C ILE A 333 -0.89 -11.15 0.55
N THR A 334 -0.53 -10.42 1.59
CA THR A 334 -1.25 -10.40 2.87
C THR A 334 -2.66 -9.81 2.71
N ALA A 335 -2.83 -8.85 1.79
CA ALA A 335 -4.14 -8.28 1.46
C ALA A 335 -4.98 -9.21 0.55
N LYS A 336 -4.39 -10.24 -0.04
CA LYS A 336 -5.04 -11.14 -1.00
C LYS A 336 -5.03 -12.61 -0.57
N GLY A 337 -5.12 -12.87 0.73
CA GLY A 337 -5.37 -14.20 1.30
C GLY A 337 -4.12 -15.02 1.63
N GLY A 338 -2.93 -14.52 1.34
CA GLY A 338 -1.68 -15.12 1.82
C GLY A 338 -1.17 -14.47 3.10
N ARG A 339 0.02 -14.87 3.52
CA ARG A 339 0.69 -14.33 4.70
C ARG A 339 2.19 -14.27 4.48
N LEU A 340 2.82 -13.21 4.98
CA LEU A 340 4.27 -13.13 5.11
C LEU A 340 4.65 -13.37 6.58
N THR A 341 5.66 -14.21 6.80
CA THR A 341 6.36 -14.29 8.08
C THR A 341 7.61 -13.40 8.02
N PRO A 342 8.23 -13.02 9.16
CA PRO A 342 9.49 -12.32 9.12
C PRO A 342 10.52 -13.11 8.29
N PRO A 343 11.17 -12.48 7.28
CA PRO A 343 12.26 -13.14 6.56
C PRO A 343 13.50 -13.21 7.44
N GLU A 344 14.43 -14.07 7.05
CA GLU A 344 15.74 -14.12 7.70
C GLU A 344 16.49 -12.79 7.55
N GLY A 345 17.28 -12.44 8.56
CA GLY A 345 18.08 -11.22 8.53
C GLY A 345 19.04 -11.19 7.34
N GLY A 346 19.11 -10.06 6.65
CA GLY A 346 19.89 -9.87 5.43
C GLY A 346 19.19 -10.29 4.15
N SER A 347 17.92 -10.73 4.21
CA SER A 347 17.08 -10.98 3.03
C SER A 347 16.17 -9.78 2.75
N GLY A 348 15.89 -9.55 1.46
CA GLY A 348 14.99 -8.51 0.98
C GLY A 348 15.66 -7.44 0.14
N PRO A 349 14.93 -6.40 -0.26
CA PRO A 349 15.46 -5.34 -1.11
C PRO A 349 16.41 -4.42 -0.33
N GLU A 350 17.49 -3.98 -1.00
CA GLU A 350 18.40 -2.95 -0.50
C GLU A 350 18.12 -1.62 -1.21
N TYR A 351 17.06 -0.95 -0.80
CA TYR A 351 16.68 0.33 -1.38
C TYR A 351 17.70 1.42 -1.03
N THR A 352 18.29 2.05 -2.04
CA THR A 352 19.21 3.18 -1.88
C THR A 352 18.58 4.52 -2.23
N LEU A 353 17.62 4.51 -3.16
CA LEU A 353 16.94 5.72 -3.68
C LEU A 353 15.41 5.60 -3.62
N THR A 354 14.91 4.47 -3.21
CA THR A 354 13.47 4.20 -3.25
C THR A 354 12.89 3.92 -1.88
#